data_f4061922cc70416e8f822caf4a602fed
#
_entry.id   f4061922cc70416e8f822caf4a602fed
#
_cell.length_a   1.000
_cell.length_b   1.000
_cell.length_c   1.000
_cell.angle_alpha   90.00
_cell.angle_beta   90.00
_cell.angle_gamma   90.00
#
_symmetry.space_group_name_H-M   'P 1'
#
loop_
_entity.id
_entity.type
_entity.pdbx_description
1 polymer ?
#
loop_
_entity_poly.entity_id
_entity_poly.type
_entity_poly.pdbx_seq_one_letter_code
_entity_poly.pdbx_strand_id
1 'polypeptide(L)'
;MIGVQELRSGIIYEENGNLLQVLSYEHVKMGRGSATIRVKIKNLRSGSTTEKSFINTAKVNDVSVLKKEHQYLYKDGESAYFMNPQTFEQISVPLKVIDGDEFLKEGNTYSISFLSEEPLSVMLPPKVDLVVVETAPGVKGNSATNVFKDAVLENGLTTKVPPFIKNGDKVRVDTRTGAYTEKAQ
;
A
#
# COMPACT_ATOMS: atom_id res chain seq x y z
N MET A 1 -9.26 -3.74 23.61
CA MET A 1 -10.48 -4.04 22.81
C MET A 1 -11.10 -2.74 22.35
N ILE A 2 -11.29 -2.59 21.06
CA ILE A 2 -11.95 -1.41 20.44
C ILE A 2 -13.24 -1.83 19.73
N GLY A 3 -14.16 -0.88 19.56
CA GLY A 3 -15.35 -1.09 18.74
C GLY A 3 -14.99 -1.16 17.26
N VAL A 4 -15.66 -2.00 16.50
CA VAL A 4 -15.41 -2.09 15.05
C VAL A 4 -15.65 -0.75 14.31
N GLN A 5 -16.41 0.17 14.92
CA GLN A 5 -16.61 1.53 14.41
C GLN A 5 -15.33 2.40 14.46
N GLU A 6 -14.37 2.04 15.30
CA GLU A 6 -13.10 2.72 15.48
C GLU A 6 -12.03 2.21 14.51
N LEU A 7 -12.30 1.10 13.79
CA LEU A 7 -11.37 0.57 12.80
C LEU A 7 -11.10 1.60 11.69
N ARG A 8 -9.85 1.73 11.34
CA ARG A 8 -9.34 2.58 10.25
C ARG A 8 -8.22 1.86 9.54
N SER A 9 -7.90 2.26 8.34
CA SER A 9 -6.74 1.75 7.60
C SER A 9 -5.47 1.87 8.44
N GLY A 10 -4.71 0.79 8.52
CA GLY A 10 -3.48 0.68 9.29
C GLY A 10 -3.65 0.17 10.73
N ILE A 11 -4.88 0.07 11.27
CA ILE A 11 -5.12 -0.55 12.58
C ILE A 11 -4.87 -2.06 12.45
N ILE A 12 -4.16 -2.60 13.44
CA ILE A 12 -3.91 -4.04 13.57
C ILE A 12 -4.72 -4.56 14.76
N TYR A 13 -5.41 -5.68 14.55
CA TYR A 13 -6.13 -6.37 15.60
C TYR A 13 -5.87 -7.88 15.54
N GLU A 14 -6.04 -8.54 16.65
CA GLU A 14 -5.91 -9.99 16.76
C GLU A 14 -7.28 -10.67 16.71
N GLU A 15 -7.36 -11.74 15.91
CA GLU A 15 -8.52 -12.61 15.86
C GLU A 15 -8.09 -14.04 15.56
N ASN A 16 -8.51 -14.98 16.45
CA ASN A 16 -8.18 -16.41 16.34
C ASN A 16 -6.66 -16.66 16.17
N GLY A 17 -5.82 -15.92 16.88
CA GLY A 17 -4.37 -16.03 16.82
C GLY A 17 -3.72 -15.43 15.56
N ASN A 18 -4.50 -14.78 14.70
CA ASN A 18 -4.00 -14.08 13.52
C ASN A 18 -3.92 -12.58 13.75
N LEU A 19 -2.84 -11.96 13.30
CA LEU A 19 -2.69 -10.51 13.25
C LEU A 19 -3.24 -10.00 11.92
N LEU A 20 -4.27 -9.17 11.99
CA LEU A 20 -5.03 -8.69 10.85
C LEU A 20 -4.91 -7.16 10.76
N GLN A 21 -4.36 -6.68 9.65
CA GLN A 21 -4.28 -5.24 9.37
C GLN A 21 -5.47 -4.79 8.53
N VAL A 22 -6.12 -3.72 8.93
CA VAL A 22 -7.19 -3.09 8.15
C VAL A 22 -6.58 -2.31 6.98
N LEU A 23 -6.93 -2.68 5.76
CA LEU A 23 -6.53 -1.99 4.53
C LEU A 23 -7.55 -0.92 4.14
N SER A 24 -8.84 -1.24 4.20
CA SER A 24 -9.92 -0.29 3.94
C SER A 24 -11.12 -0.54 4.85
N TYR A 25 -11.93 0.49 5.03
CA TYR A 25 -13.09 0.52 5.91
C TYR A 25 -14.26 1.18 5.20
N GLU A 26 -15.42 0.52 5.24
CA GLU A 26 -16.67 1.06 4.73
C GLU A 26 -17.79 0.89 5.75
N HIS A 27 -18.55 1.95 5.97
CA HIS A 27 -19.77 1.90 6.78
C HIS A 27 -20.97 1.76 5.86
N VAL A 28 -21.55 0.56 5.79
CA VAL A 28 -22.69 0.25 4.93
C VAL A 28 -23.98 0.34 5.73
N LYS A 29 -24.84 1.30 5.41
CA LYS A 29 -26.19 1.40 5.93
C LYS A 29 -27.16 0.78 4.92
N MET A 30 -27.74 -0.36 5.23
CA MET A 30 -28.80 -0.98 4.43
C MET A 30 -30.15 -0.74 5.10
N GLY A 31 -30.92 0.22 4.60
CA GLY A 31 -32.35 0.41 4.91
C GLY A 31 -32.71 0.30 6.40
N ARG A 32 -33.67 -0.57 6.74
CA ARG A 32 -34.21 -0.78 8.10
C ARG A 32 -33.38 -1.77 8.95
N GLY A 33 -32.22 -2.19 8.52
CA GLY A 33 -31.34 -3.14 9.25
C GLY A 33 -30.27 -2.45 10.09
N SER A 34 -29.58 -3.22 10.94
CA SER A 34 -28.40 -2.76 11.66
C SER A 34 -27.28 -2.36 10.68
N ALA A 35 -26.62 -1.23 10.94
CA ALA A 35 -25.47 -0.81 10.15
C ALA A 35 -24.39 -1.89 10.19
N THR A 36 -23.82 -2.21 9.05
CA THR A 36 -22.74 -3.19 8.88
C THR A 36 -21.47 -2.46 8.53
N ILE A 37 -20.38 -2.88 9.12
CA ILE A 37 -19.04 -2.38 8.82
C ILE A 37 -18.33 -3.42 7.98
N ARG A 38 -17.94 -3.05 6.76
CA ARG A 38 -17.13 -3.88 5.87
C ARG A 38 -15.70 -3.42 5.91
N VAL A 39 -14.78 -4.33 6.13
CA VAL A 39 -13.34 -4.05 6.13
C VAL A 39 -12.63 -5.01 5.18
N LYS A 40 -11.67 -4.49 4.45
CA LYS A 40 -10.69 -5.30 3.75
C LYS A 40 -9.49 -5.45 4.67
N ILE A 41 -9.08 -6.67 4.94
CA ILE A 41 -8.04 -6.99 5.91
C ILE A 41 -6.95 -7.82 5.26
N LYS A 42 -5.71 -7.64 5.74
CA LYS A 42 -4.55 -8.45 5.40
C LYS A 42 -4.08 -9.22 6.62
N ASN A 43 -3.93 -10.52 6.48
CA ASN A 43 -3.27 -11.33 7.49
C ASN A 43 -1.75 -11.08 7.38
N LEU A 44 -1.15 -10.55 8.44
CA LEU A 44 0.27 -10.16 8.44
C LEU A 44 1.24 -11.34 8.47
N ARG A 45 0.78 -12.54 8.83
CA ARG A 45 1.61 -13.74 8.79
C ARG A 45 1.59 -14.44 7.44
N SER A 46 0.39 -14.59 6.84
CA SER A 46 0.23 -15.28 5.57
C SER A 46 0.30 -14.38 4.34
N GLY A 47 0.15 -13.06 4.51
CA GLY A 47 0.04 -12.09 3.43
C GLY A 47 -1.32 -12.10 2.73
N SER A 48 -2.24 -13.02 3.08
CA SER A 48 -3.54 -13.13 2.43
C SER A 48 -4.46 -11.94 2.74
N THR A 49 -5.20 -11.51 1.73
CA THR A 49 -6.16 -10.42 1.85
C THR A 49 -7.59 -10.97 1.72
N THR A 50 -8.47 -10.58 2.64
CA THR A 50 -9.88 -10.97 2.65
C THR A 50 -10.77 -9.78 3.01
N GLU A 51 -12.07 -9.89 2.68
CA GLU A 51 -13.08 -8.95 3.16
C GLU A 51 -13.86 -9.57 4.33
N LYS A 52 -14.16 -8.74 5.31
CA LYS A 52 -14.93 -9.14 6.48
C LYS A 52 -15.99 -8.09 6.79
N SER A 53 -17.17 -8.57 7.21
CA SER A 53 -18.28 -7.72 7.64
C SER A 53 -18.56 -7.93 9.11
N PHE A 54 -18.72 -6.84 9.84
CA PHE A 54 -19.07 -6.83 11.26
C PHE A 54 -20.41 -6.14 11.46
N ILE A 55 -21.16 -6.63 12.44
CA ILE A 55 -22.27 -5.83 12.98
C ILE A 55 -21.69 -4.63 13.74
N ASN A 56 -22.38 -3.51 13.70
CA ASN A 56 -21.88 -2.22 14.23
C ASN A 56 -21.51 -2.27 15.73
N THR A 57 -22.04 -3.22 16.50
CA THR A 57 -21.78 -3.38 17.93
C THR A 57 -20.63 -4.34 18.26
N ALA A 58 -20.02 -4.97 17.26
CA ALA A 58 -18.92 -5.91 17.47
C ALA A 58 -17.68 -5.20 18.02
N LYS A 59 -16.84 -5.96 18.71
CA LYS A 59 -15.54 -5.51 19.23
C LYS A 59 -14.43 -6.43 18.75
N VAL A 60 -13.23 -5.89 18.59
CA VAL A 60 -12.01 -6.61 18.23
C VAL A 60 -10.92 -6.36 19.25
N ASN A 61 -9.97 -7.27 19.34
CA ASN A 61 -8.79 -7.10 20.19
C ASN A 61 -7.77 -6.28 19.42
N ASP A 62 -7.70 -4.99 19.69
CA ASP A 62 -6.66 -4.14 19.12
C ASP A 62 -5.28 -4.54 19.63
N VAL A 63 -4.30 -4.46 18.75
CA VAL A 63 -2.90 -4.74 19.07
C VAL A 63 -2.12 -3.45 18.95
N SER A 64 -1.48 -3.07 20.06
CA SER A 64 -0.59 -1.91 20.08
C SER A 64 0.69 -2.26 19.35
N VAL A 65 0.98 -1.51 18.30
CA VAL A 65 2.22 -1.63 17.53
C VAL A 65 3.06 -0.37 17.71
N LEU A 66 4.38 -0.56 17.77
CA LEU A 66 5.32 0.54 17.72
C LEU A 66 5.63 0.86 16.28
N LYS A 67 5.54 2.13 15.92
CA LYS A 67 5.95 2.63 14.61
C LYS A 67 7.32 3.26 14.72
N LYS A 68 8.25 2.85 13.88
CA LYS A 68 9.61 3.40 13.80
C LYS A 68 9.95 3.71 12.36
N GLU A 69 10.60 4.85 12.16
CA GLU A 69 11.09 5.26 10.83
C GLU A 69 12.40 4.53 10.52
N HIS A 70 12.47 3.94 9.31
CA HIS A 70 13.65 3.25 8.81
C HIS A 70 13.91 3.65 7.36
N GLN A 71 15.17 3.82 7.02
CA GLN A 71 15.60 4.08 5.66
C GLN A 71 15.70 2.77 4.88
N TYR A 72 15.06 2.71 3.71
CA TYR A 72 15.18 1.57 2.83
C TYR A 72 16.54 1.54 2.15
N LEU A 73 17.17 0.37 2.15
CA LEU A 73 18.48 0.13 1.54
C LEU A 73 18.33 -0.60 0.20
N TYR A 74 17.92 -1.85 0.24
CA TYR A 74 17.74 -2.71 -0.93
C TYR A 74 16.79 -3.87 -0.61
N LYS A 75 16.46 -4.67 -1.62
CA LYS A 75 15.73 -5.93 -1.44
C LYS A 75 16.40 -7.07 -2.23
N ASP A 76 16.20 -8.28 -1.75
CA ASP A 76 16.48 -9.52 -2.47
C ASP A 76 15.16 -10.22 -2.88
N GLY A 77 15.23 -11.53 -3.21
CA GLY A 77 14.05 -12.29 -3.61
C GLY A 77 13.05 -12.59 -2.49
N GLU A 78 13.40 -12.39 -1.21
CA GLU A 78 12.60 -12.79 -0.05
C GLU A 78 12.31 -11.63 0.90
N SER A 79 13.23 -10.68 1.04
CA SER A 79 13.20 -9.63 2.05
C SER A 79 13.64 -8.27 1.51
N ALA A 80 13.13 -7.22 2.12
CA ALA A 80 13.63 -5.86 2.00
C ALA A 80 14.42 -5.48 3.25
N TYR A 81 15.53 -4.77 3.07
CA TYR A 81 16.46 -4.38 4.12
C TYR A 81 16.33 -2.89 4.41
N PHE A 82 16.21 -2.59 5.68
CA PHE A 82 16.04 -1.23 6.18
C PHE A 82 17.04 -0.94 7.28
N MET A 83 17.37 0.32 7.47
CA MET A 83 18.30 0.79 8.50
C MET A 83 17.63 1.83 9.38
N ASN A 84 17.78 1.69 10.68
CA ASN A 84 17.39 2.73 11.63
C ASN A 84 18.32 3.95 11.44
N PRO A 85 17.81 5.14 11.14
CA PRO A 85 18.65 6.31 10.87
C PRO A 85 19.38 6.85 12.10
N GLN A 86 19.01 6.41 13.31
CA GLN A 86 19.62 6.86 14.57
C GLN A 86 20.64 5.87 15.11
N THR A 87 20.31 4.55 15.08
CA THR A 87 21.19 3.51 15.65
C THR A 87 22.05 2.83 14.59
N PHE A 88 21.72 3.03 13.29
CA PHE A 88 22.36 2.37 12.13
C PHE A 88 22.19 0.85 12.13
N GLU A 89 21.33 0.32 13.00
CA GLU A 89 20.98 -1.09 13.00
C GLU A 89 20.15 -1.42 11.75
N GLN A 90 20.51 -2.55 11.11
CA GLN A 90 19.80 -3.06 9.95
C GLN A 90 18.80 -4.13 10.35
N ILE A 91 17.64 -4.10 9.72
CA ILE A 91 16.59 -5.10 9.86
C ILE A 91 16.16 -5.63 8.50
N SER A 92 15.74 -6.88 8.47
CA SER A 92 15.10 -7.48 7.29
C SER A 92 13.58 -7.57 7.50
N VAL A 93 12.82 -7.23 6.49
CA VAL A 93 11.36 -7.32 6.47
C VAL A 93 10.95 -8.22 5.31
N PRO A 94 10.25 -9.33 5.56
CA PRO A 94 9.81 -10.22 4.49
C PRO A 94 8.92 -9.50 3.47
N LEU A 95 9.17 -9.69 2.16
CA LEU A 95 8.41 -9.02 1.10
C LEU A 95 6.91 -9.31 1.17
N LYS A 96 6.53 -10.50 1.64
CA LYS A 96 5.12 -10.92 1.80
C LYS A 96 4.29 -10.02 2.73
N VAL A 97 4.92 -9.26 3.64
CA VAL A 97 4.24 -8.34 4.54
C VAL A 97 4.26 -6.89 4.04
N ILE A 98 4.93 -6.65 2.91
CA ILE A 98 5.00 -5.33 2.27
C ILE A 98 4.03 -5.31 1.10
N ASP A 99 3.01 -4.44 1.15
CA ASP A 99 2.14 -4.21 0.01
C ASP A 99 2.75 -3.15 -0.89
N GLY A 100 3.10 -3.53 -2.14
CA GLY A 100 3.70 -2.63 -3.10
C GLY A 100 5.20 -2.46 -2.90
N ASP A 101 5.92 -3.53 -2.62
CA ASP A 101 7.38 -3.51 -2.48
C ASP A 101 8.10 -3.00 -3.74
N GLU A 102 7.45 -3.02 -4.90
CA GLU A 102 7.91 -2.41 -6.14
C GLU A 102 8.00 -0.87 -6.08
N PHE A 103 7.33 -0.24 -5.11
CA PHE A 103 7.38 1.21 -4.90
C PHE A 103 8.41 1.66 -3.86
N LEU A 104 9.14 0.72 -3.26
CA LEU A 104 10.25 1.06 -2.38
C LEU A 104 11.36 1.74 -3.19
N LYS A 105 11.85 2.87 -2.69
CA LYS A 105 12.92 3.64 -3.32
C LYS A 105 14.10 3.76 -2.36
N GLU A 106 15.28 3.34 -2.82
CA GLU A 106 16.52 3.41 -2.05
C GLU A 106 16.78 4.80 -1.49
N GLY A 107 17.20 4.85 -0.24
CA GLY A 107 17.47 6.08 0.48
C GLY A 107 16.24 6.75 1.10
N ASN A 108 15.02 6.37 0.69
CA ASN A 108 13.80 6.91 1.29
C ASN A 108 13.51 6.28 2.66
N THR A 109 12.84 7.06 3.51
CA THR A 109 12.43 6.63 4.85
C THR A 109 10.97 6.19 4.84
N TYR A 110 10.69 5.06 5.49
CA TYR A 110 9.36 4.46 5.61
C TYR A 110 9.03 4.16 7.06
N SER A 111 7.77 4.29 7.42
CA SER A 111 7.27 3.92 8.74
C SER A 111 7.01 2.42 8.79
N ILE A 112 7.70 1.72 9.67
CA ILE A 112 7.55 0.28 9.89
C ILE A 112 6.84 0.05 11.23
N SER A 113 5.80 -0.78 11.19
CA SER A 113 5.06 -1.19 12.40
C SER A 113 5.67 -2.46 12.97
N PHE A 114 5.93 -2.45 14.27
CA PHE A 114 6.50 -3.59 15.01
C PHE A 114 5.55 -4.06 16.10
N LEU A 115 5.46 -5.38 16.26
CA LEU A 115 4.94 -6.02 17.47
C LEU A 115 6.14 -6.54 18.26
N SER A 116 6.43 -5.92 19.39
CA SER A 116 7.71 -6.11 20.11
C SER A 116 8.89 -5.75 19.18
N GLU A 117 9.63 -6.73 18.69
CA GLU A 117 10.75 -6.54 17.75
C GLU A 117 10.47 -7.09 16.35
N GLU A 118 9.32 -7.75 16.15
CA GLU A 118 8.94 -8.33 14.86
C GLU A 118 8.34 -7.26 13.95
N PRO A 119 8.91 -7.01 12.75
CA PRO A 119 8.31 -6.11 11.77
C PRO A 119 7.06 -6.73 11.16
N LEU A 120 5.94 -6.03 11.22
CA LEU A 120 4.64 -6.52 10.76
C LEU A 120 4.20 -5.93 9.42
N SER A 121 4.53 -4.67 9.17
CA SER A 121 4.15 -3.98 7.93
C SER A 121 4.99 -2.75 7.68
N VAL A 122 5.15 -2.40 6.41
CA VAL A 122 5.78 -1.16 5.95
C VAL A 122 4.70 -0.26 5.37
N MET A 123 4.64 0.98 5.81
CA MET A 123 3.68 1.96 5.31
C MET A 123 4.31 2.72 4.14
N LEU A 124 3.75 2.53 2.94
CA LEU A 124 4.12 3.30 1.77
C LEU A 124 3.35 4.63 1.72
N PRO A 125 3.93 5.69 1.15
CA PRO A 125 3.17 6.90 0.84
C PRO A 125 2.06 6.54 -0.16
N PRO A 126 0.88 7.17 -0.09
CA PRO A 126 -0.26 6.82 -0.95
C PRO A 126 0.01 7.08 -2.44
N LYS A 127 0.98 7.92 -2.74
CA LYS A 127 1.42 8.24 -4.11
C LYS A 127 2.93 8.38 -4.16
N VAL A 128 3.52 7.98 -5.28
CA VAL A 128 4.95 8.12 -5.57
C VAL A 128 5.16 8.68 -6.98
N ASP A 129 6.25 9.39 -7.16
CA ASP A 129 6.66 9.92 -8.45
C ASP A 129 7.70 8.98 -9.08
N LEU A 130 7.41 8.50 -10.30
CA LEU A 130 8.24 7.56 -11.05
C LEU A 130 8.50 8.07 -12.46
N VAL A 131 9.67 7.75 -13.00
CA VAL A 131 10.05 8.13 -14.36
C VAL A 131 9.53 7.09 -15.36
N VAL A 132 8.95 7.57 -16.47
CA VAL A 132 8.56 6.73 -17.59
C VAL A 132 9.80 6.36 -18.39
N VAL A 133 10.15 5.07 -18.42
CA VAL A 133 11.31 4.55 -19.16
C VAL A 133 10.95 4.17 -20.58
N GLU A 134 9.71 3.68 -20.80
CA GLU A 134 9.24 3.29 -22.12
C GLU A 134 7.73 3.54 -22.29
N THR A 135 7.35 4.17 -23.40
CA THR A 135 5.95 4.31 -23.83
C THR A 135 5.86 4.54 -25.33
N ALA A 136 4.79 4.09 -25.93
CA ALA A 136 4.55 4.34 -27.35
C ALA A 136 4.40 5.84 -27.64
N PRO A 137 4.77 6.31 -28.87
CA PRO A 137 4.47 7.66 -29.31
C PRO A 137 2.98 7.96 -29.20
N GLY A 138 2.63 9.20 -28.80
CA GLY A 138 1.22 9.63 -28.82
C GLY A 138 0.72 9.72 -30.24
N VAL A 139 -0.23 8.88 -30.61
CA VAL A 139 -0.89 8.97 -31.92
C VAL A 139 -1.86 10.15 -31.90
N LYS A 140 -1.66 11.13 -32.74
CA LYS A 140 -2.65 12.19 -33.04
C LYS A 140 -3.75 11.56 -33.91
N GLY A 141 -4.73 10.93 -33.27
CA GLY A 141 -5.92 10.40 -33.93
C GLY A 141 -7.13 11.24 -33.55
N ASN A 142 -7.97 11.51 -34.51
CA ASN A 142 -9.20 12.32 -34.42
C ASN A 142 -10.35 11.55 -33.76
N SER A 143 -10.10 10.72 -32.76
CA SER A 143 -11.15 9.99 -32.04
C SER A 143 -11.40 10.60 -30.68
N ALA A 144 -12.66 10.93 -30.41
CA ALA A 144 -13.18 11.53 -29.17
C ALA A 144 -13.20 10.54 -27.98
N THR A 145 -12.43 9.47 -28.02
CA THR A 145 -12.26 8.52 -26.93
C THR A 145 -10.96 8.79 -26.19
N ASN A 146 -11.00 8.83 -24.86
CA ASN A 146 -9.82 8.89 -24.00
C ASN A 146 -8.94 7.65 -24.26
N VAL A 147 -8.02 7.75 -25.20
CA VAL A 147 -7.10 6.67 -25.54
C VAL A 147 -5.94 6.74 -24.58
N PHE A 148 -5.92 5.84 -23.60
CA PHE A 148 -4.74 5.62 -22.78
C PHE A 148 -3.76 4.72 -23.50
N LYS A 149 -2.48 4.87 -23.24
CA LYS A 149 -1.41 4.00 -23.74
C LYS A 149 -0.64 3.41 -22.57
N ASP A 150 0.03 2.28 -22.83
CA ASP A 150 0.90 1.66 -21.84
C ASP A 150 2.19 2.45 -21.69
N ALA A 151 2.65 2.55 -20.44
CA ALA A 151 3.95 3.10 -20.07
C ALA A 151 4.61 2.18 -19.05
N VAL A 152 5.88 1.85 -19.30
CA VAL A 152 6.75 1.15 -18.36
C VAL A 152 7.48 2.19 -17.53
N LEU A 153 7.44 2.03 -16.21
CA LEU A 153 8.05 2.93 -15.23
C LEU A 153 9.41 2.39 -14.77
N GLU A 154 10.23 3.26 -14.17
CA GLU A 154 11.59 2.95 -13.70
C GLU A 154 11.68 1.75 -12.75
N ASN A 155 10.61 1.43 -12.05
CA ASN A 155 10.49 0.27 -11.16
C ASN A 155 9.98 -1.02 -11.86
N GLY A 156 9.80 -0.99 -13.19
CA GLY A 156 9.29 -2.11 -13.98
C GLY A 156 7.77 -2.24 -14.05
N LEU A 157 7.03 -1.41 -13.31
CA LEU A 157 5.57 -1.39 -13.36
C LEU A 157 5.07 -0.87 -14.71
N THR A 158 4.07 -1.54 -15.29
CA THR A 158 3.33 -1.04 -16.45
C THR A 158 2.02 -0.40 -16.01
N THR A 159 1.76 0.84 -16.43
CA THR A 159 0.52 1.55 -16.12
C THR A 159 -0.04 2.24 -17.35
N LYS A 160 -1.33 2.56 -17.31
CA LYS A 160 -2.01 3.31 -18.38
C LYS A 160 -1.82 4.80 -18.17
N VAL A 161 -1.31 5.50 -19.18
CA VAL A 161 -1.06 6.94 -19.14
C VAL A 161 -1.75 7.66 -20.31
N PRO A 162 -2.05 8.96 -20.18
CA PRO A 162 -2.56 9.76 -21.29
C PRO A 162 -1.59 9.83 -22.47
N PRO A 163 -2.06 10.08 -23.71
CA PRO A 163 -1.23 10.08 -24.92
C PRO A 163 -0.09 11.10 -24.93
N PHE A 164 -0.22 12.21 -24.17
CA PHE A 164 0.80 13.27 -24.11
C PHE A 164 2.01 12.92 -23.24
N ILE A 165 1.96 11.86 -22.44
CA ILE A 165 3.10 11.40 -21.63
C ILE A 165 4.17 10.79 -22.55
N LYS A 166 5.44 11.11 -22.30
CA LYS A 166 6.60 10.70 -23.09
C LYS A 166 7.63 9.98 -22.23
N ASN A 167 8.56 9.29 -22.89
CA ASN A 167 9.75 8.75 -22.22
C ASN A 167 10.51 9.89 -21.53
N GLY A 168 10.95 9.65 -20.29
CA GLY A 168 11.62 10.63 -19.44
C GLY A 168 10.66 11.52 -18.62
N ASP A 169 9.37 11.51 -18.91
CA ASP A 169 8.40 12.22 -18.08
C ASP A 169 8.29 11.57 -16.71
N LYS A 170 8.14 12.40 -15.68
CA LYS A 170 7.84 11.94 -14.33
C LYS A 170 6.32 11.89 -14.14
N VAL A 171 5.83 10.77 -13.66
CA VAL A 171 4.39 10.54 -13.42
C VAL A 171 4.15 10.17 -11.98
N ARG A 172 3.02 10.61 -11.44
CA ARG A 172 2.57 10.26 -10.10
C ARG A 172 1.61 9.08 -10.17
N VAL A 173 1.89 8.08 -9.35
CA VAL A 173 1.17 6.79 -9.33
C VAL A 173 0.63 6.53 -7.93
N ASP A 174 -0.60 6.04 -7.84
CA ASP A 174 -1.18 5.56 -6.57
C ASP A 174 -0.55 4.20 -6.21
N THR A 175 0.09 4.12 -5.05
CA THR A 175 0.82 2.91 -4.62
C THR A 175 -0.07 1.71 -4.31
N ARG A 176 -1.37 1.91 -4.10
CA ARG A 176 -2.34 0.85 -3.80
C ARG A 176 -2.86 0.15 -5.06
N THR A 177 -2.88 0.86 -6.18
CA THR A 177 -3.50 0.38 -7.43
C THR A 177 -2.52 0.30 -8.59
N GLY A 178 -1.35 0.95 -8.49
CA GLY A 178 -0.42 1.11 -9.60
C GLY A 178 -0.91 2.06 -10.69
N ALA A 179 -2.01 2.77 -10.46
CA ALA A 179 -2.64 3.62 -11.45
C ALA A 179 -2.00 5.01 -11.53
N TYR A 180 -1.82 5.50 -12.75
CA TYR A 180 -1.45 6.88 -13.02
C TYR A 180 -2.48 7.85 -12.42
N THR A 181 -2.03 8.91 -11.75
CA THR A 181 -2.90 9.96 -11.23
C THR A 181 -2.67 11.29 -11.96
N GLU A 182 -1.44 11.68 -12.15
CA GLU A 182 -1.09 12.96 -12.80
C GLU A 182 0.37 12.96 -13.27
N LYS A 183 0.70 13.91 -14.16
CA LYS A 183 2.11 14.19 -14.51
C LYS A 183 2.74 14.96 -13.35
N ALA A 184 3.86 14.47 -12.83
CA ALA A 184 4.66 15.16 -11.83
C ALA A 184 5.54 16.24 -12.48
N GLN A 185 5.89 17.25 -11.72
CA GLN A 185 6.81 18.31 -12.17
C GLN A 185 8.27 17.88 -12.03
#